data_e5611938bc73aeec037cb13c957c807c
#
_entry.id   e5611938bc73aeec037cb13c957c807c
#
_cell.length_a   1.000
_cell.length_b   1.000
_cell.length_c   1.000
_cell.angle_alpha   90.00
_cell.angle_beta   90.00
_cell.angle_gamma   90.00
#
_symmetry.space_group_name_H-M   'P 1'
#
loop_
_entity.id
_entity.type
_entity.pdbx_description
1 polymer ?
#
loop_
_entity_poly.entity_id
_entity_poly.type
_entity_poly.pdbx_seq_one_letter_code
_entity_poly.pdbx_strand_id
1 'polypeptide(L)'
;MAKNFQQRIHFLNQRPESLSEFGRGIERETLRVNVDGKLSQEAHPSAYGSALTHTSITTDFAESLLEFITPVAKSVEQLFDYLNDIHHHVVLNLPNEQYLWPMSMPCYVQDHVELAQFGTSNIGKMKTTYRQGLKNRYGSMMQIISGVHYNFSLPASFWDTWAELHDSSLTGKEAQSAGYMGLIRNYLRYGWVIPY
;
A
#
# COMPACT_ATOMS: atom_id res chain seq x y z
N MET A 1 -20.00 -28.78 -18.38
CA MET A 1 -20.87 -27.59 -18.13
C MET A 1 -20.20 -26.74 -17.02
N ALA A 2 -20.08 -25.44 -17.23
CA ALA A 2 -19.54 -24.58 -16.20
C ALA A 2 -20.41 -24.61 -14.91
N LYS A 3 -19.78 -24.75 -13.74
CA LYS A 3 -20.50 -24.77 -12.46
C LYS A 3 -21.24 -23.44 -12.24
N ASN A 4 -22.50 -23.51 -11.82
CA ASN A 4 -23.28 -22.33 -11.44
C ASN A 4 -22.79 -21.77 -10.08
N PHE A 5 -23.33 -20.61 -9.66
CA PHE A 5 -22.88 -19.93 -8.43
C PHE A 5 -23.01 -20.83 -7.18
N GLN A 6 -24.16 -21.51 -7.00
CA GLN A 6 -24.38 -22.38 -5.82
C GLN A 6 -23.42 -23.57 -5.81
N GLN A 7 -23.17 -24.17 -6.96
CA GLN A 7 -22.19 -25.25 -7.10
C GLN A 7 -20.78 -24.79 -6.79
N ARG A 8 -20.42 -23.55 -7.15
CA ARG A 8 -19.10 -22.97 -6.82
C ARG A 8 -18.94 -22.72 -5.32
N ILE A 9 -19.95 -22.15 -4.66
CA ILE A 9 -19.96 -21.98 -3.22
C ILE A 9 -19.86 -23.31 -2.49
N HIS A 10 -20.66 -24.30 -2.90
CA HIS A 10 -20.60 -25.64 -2.32
C HIS A 10 -19.20 -26.28 -2.47
N PHE A 11 -18.59 -26.16 -3.63
CA PHE A 11 -17.25 -26.67 -3.91
C PHE A 11 -16.19 -26.01 -3.00
N LEU A 12 -16.23 -24.69 -2.80
CA LEU A 12 -15.31 -23.96 -1.93
C LEU A 12 -15.54 -24.29 -0.45
N ASN A 13 -16.79 -24.47 -0.02
CA ASN A 13 -17.10 -24.85 1.37
C ASN A 13 -16.56 -26.23 1.75
N GLN A 14 -16.29 -27.09 0.78
CA GLN A 14 -15.63 -28.37 1.00
C GLN A 14 -14.10 -28.29 1.10
N ARG A 15 -13.54 -27.10 0.88
CA ARG A 15 -12.09 -26.83 0.84
C ARG A 15 -11.73 -25.54 1.61
N PRO A 16 -12.14 -25.41 2.88
CA PRO A 16 -11.94 -24.19 3.66
C PRO A 16 -10.45 -23.83 3.81
N GLU A 17 -9.57 -24.83 3.79
CA GLU A 17 -8.13 -24.65 3.86
C GLU A 17 -7.58 -23.82 2.69
N SER A 18 -8.19 -23.87 1.51
CA SER A 18 -7.78 -23.09 0.35
C SER A 18 -7.97 -21.59 0.54
N LEU A 19 -8.79 -21.19 1.52
CA LEU A 19 -9.12 -19.82 1.88
C LEU A 19 -8.58 -19.41 3.26
N SER A 20 -7.68 -20.17 3.88
CA SER A 20 -7.26 -19.96 5.27
C SER A 20 -6.06 -19.02 5.43
N GLU A 21 -5.17 -18.93 4.44
CA GLU A 21 -3.88 -18.24 4.59
C GLU A 21 -3.74 -17.01 3.67
N PHE A 22 -4.64 -16.07 3.80
CA PHE A 22 -4.50 -14.80 3.07
C PHE A 22 -3.28 -14.02 3.52
N GLY A 23 -2.52 -13.51 2.56
CA GLY A 23 -1.53 -12.47 2.81
C GLY A 23 -2.21 -11.10 2.88
N ARG A 24 -1.86 -10.31 3.89
CA ARG A 24 -2.38 -8.95 4.13
C ARG A 24 -1.25 -7.99 4.35
N GLY A 25 -1.39 -6.78 3.86
CA GLY A 25 -0.46 -5.68 4.09
C GLY A 25 -1.18 -4.35 4.12
N ILE A 26 -0.60 -3.38 4.81
CA ILE A 26 -1.04 -1.98 4.77
C ILE A 26 0.15 -1.13 4.32
N GLU A 27 -0.13 -0.23 3.40
CA GLU A 27 0.70 0.94 3.11
C GLU A 27 -0.07 2.16 3.58
N ARG A 28 0.50 2.93 4.52
CA ARG A 28 -0.13 4.13 5.05
C ARG A 28 0.75 5.34 4.81
N GLU A 29 0.22 6.30 4.09
CA GLU A 29 0.86 7.60 3.91
C GLU A 29 0.43 8.58 5.01
N THR A 30 1.33 9.46 5.41
CA THR A 30 1.06 10.52 6.39
C THR A 30 2.03 11.68 6.23
N LEU A 31 1.51 12.91 6.28
CA LEU A 31 2.33 14.12 6.23
C LEU A 31 2.96 14.42 7.58
N ARG A 32 4.19 14.93 7.57
CA ARG A 32 4.79 15.60 8.72
C ARG A 32 4.39 17.07 8.71
N VAL A 33 3.95 17.56 9.85
CA VAL A 33 3.56 18.96 10.06
C VAL A 33 4.34 19.55 11.22
N ASN A 34 4.54 20.87 11.20
CA ASN A 34 5.11 21.63 12.32
C ASN A 34 4.04 21.94 13.39
N VAL A 35 4.44 22.60 14.48
CA VAL A 35 3.55 23.01 15.60
C VAL A 35 2.40 23.91 15.17
N ASP A 36 2.54 24.66 14.08
CA ASP A 36 1.49 25.52 13.53
C ASP A 36 0.51 24.75 12.61
N GLY A 37 0.67 23.44 12.46
CA GLY A 37 -0.14 22.62 11.57
C GLY A 37 0.17 22.82 10.07
N LYS A 38 1.31 23.43 9.73
CA LYS A 38 1.76 23.63 8.37
C LYS A 38 2.63 22.46 7.90
N LEU A 39 2.62 22.21 6.58
CA LEU A 39 3.46 21.18 5.99
C LEU A 39 4.94 21.39 6.35
N SER A 40 5.59 20.36 6.89
CA SER A 40 7.03 20.38 7.10
C SER A 40 7.76 20.39 5.76
N GLN A 41 8.82 21.21 5.66
CA GLN A 41 9.69 21.26 4.48
C GLN A 41 11.05 20.58 4.76
N GLU A 42 11.19 19.95 5.91
CA GLU A 42 12.43 19.28 6.30
C GLU A 42 12.64 17.96 5.56
N ALA A 43 13.91 17.64 5.33
CA ALA A 43 14.29 16.37 4.73
C ALA A 43 13.83 15.15 5.54
N HIS A 44 13.81 14.00 4.91
CA HIS A 44 13.52 12.72 5.57
C HIS A 44 14.44 12.49 6.75
N PRO A 45 13.93 12.27 7.98
CA PRO A 45 14.76 12.14 9.17
C PRO A 45 15.70 10.94 9.07
N SER A 46 16.98 11.19 9.38
CA SER A 46 18.01 10.13 9.33
C SER A 46 17.72 8.96 10.30
N ALA A 47 16.99 9.23 11.38
CA ALA A 47 16.57 8.21 12.33
C ALA A 47 15.67 7.13 11.73
N TYR A 48 14.98 7.42 10.61
CA TYR A 48 14.16 6.44 9.89
C TYR A 48 14.95 5.63 8.85
N GLY A 49 16.26 5.86 8.76
CA GLY A 49 17.12 5.21 7.77
C GLY A 49 16.96 5.82 6.37
N SER A 50 17.28 5.04 5.35
CA SER A 50 17.24 5.50 3.96
C SER A 50 15.85 5.31 3.35
N ALA A 51 15.22 6.39 2.90
CA ALA A 51 13.95 6.33 2.17
C ALA A 51 14.02 5.46 0.90
N LEU A 52 15.21 5.24 0.33
CA LEU A 52 15.39 4.40 -0.85
C LEU A 52 15.37 2.90 -0.53
N THR A 53 15.92 2.51 0.62
CA THR A 53 16.26 1.10 0.90
C THR A 53 15.58 0.53 2.14
N HIS A 54 15.00 1.36 3.00
CA HIS A 54 14.25 0.87 4.15
C HIS A 54 12.95 0.17 3.70
N THR A 55 12.68 -1.01 4.26
CA THR A 55 11.57 -1.86 3.81
C THR A 55 10.21 -1.45 4.34
N SER A 56 10.18 -0.69 5.44
CA SER A 56 8.92 -0.36 6.14
C SER A 56 8.66 1.13 6.31
N ILE A 57 9.68 2.00 6.09
CA ILE A 57 9.54 3.44 6.21
C ILE A 57 10.22 4.10 5.02
N THR A 58 9.44 4.76 4.19
CA THR A 58 9.93 5.50 3.02
C THR A 58 9.24 6.86 2.92
N THR A 59 9.49 7.59 1.86
CA THR A 59 8.72 8.75 1.45
C THR A 59 8.03 8.44 0.13
N ASP A 60 6.80 8.94 -0.07
CA ASP A 60 6.18 8.85 -1.37
C ASP A 60 6.54 10.06 -2.26
N PHE A 61 5.67 11.02 -2.46
CA PHE A 61 5.88 12.13 -3.39
C PHE A 61 6.76 13.24 -2.82
N ALA A 62 6.57 13.58 -1.56
CA ALA A 62 7.22 14.70 -0.88
C ALA A 62 8.13 14.23 0.26
N GLU A 63 9.15 15.02 0.60
CA GLU A 63 9.99 14.78 1.79
C GLU A 63 9.15 14.65 3.07
N SER A 64 8.08 15.43 3.17
CA SER A 64 7.16 15.40 4.30
C SER A 64 6.15 14.25 4.27
N LEU A 65 5.93 13.61 3.13
CA LEU A 65 4.96 12.51 2.99
C LEU A 65 5.64 11.18 3.29
N LEU A 66 5.56 10.77 4.55
CA LEU A 66 6.03 9.44 4.96
C LEU A 66 5.08 8.37 4.46
N GLU A 67 5.63 7.23 4.09
CA GLU A 67 4.89 6.03 3.70
C GLU A 67 5.35 4.85 4.56
N PHE A 68 4.41 4.23 5.27
CA PHE A 68 4.62 3.08 6.14
C PHE A 68 4.14 1.81 5.46
N ILE A 69 5.03 0.83 5.35
CA ILE A 69 4.77 -0.43 4.64
C ILE A 69 4.93 -1.57 5.63
N THR A 70 3.84 -2.28 5.92
CA THR A 70 3.90 -3.43 6.82
C THR A 70 4.50 -4.65 6.10
N PRO A 71 5.14 -5.55 6.83
CA PRO A 71 5.37 -6.91 6.34
C PRO A 71 4.04 -7.62 6.02
N VAL A 72 4.12 -8.70 5.23
CA VAL A 72 2.95 -9.53 4.96
C VAL A 72 2.51 -10.26 6.22
N ALA A 73 1.28 -9.99 6.66
CA ALA A 73 0.66 -10.61 7.82
C ALA A 73 -0.33 -11.72 7.43
N LYS A 74 -0.49 -12.69 8.31
CA LYS A 74 -1.45 -13.81 8.15
C LYS A 74 -2.76 -13.58 8.91
N SER A 75 -2.77 -12.68 9.88
CA SER A 75 -3.98 -12.27 10.60
C SER A 75 -4.13 -10.75 10.64
N VAL A 76 -5.32 -10.30 11.01
CA VAL A 76 -5.61 -8.87 11.18
C VAL A 76 -4.86 -8.32 12.39
N GLU A 77 -4.80 -9.08 13.48
CA GLU A 77 -4.09 -8.72 14.71
C GLU A 77 -2.60 -8.49 14.41
N GLN A 78 -1.95 -9.47 13.75
CA GLN A 78 -0.55 -9.34 13.36
C GLN A 78 -0.30 -8.13 12.45
N LEU A 79 -1.24 -7.84 11.55
CA LEU A 79 -1.16 -6.68 10.65
C LEU A 79 -1.15 -5.36 11.43
N PHE A 80 -2.04 -5.24 12.42
CA PHE A 80 -2.10 -4.06 13.29
C PHE A 80 -0.90 -3.95 14.21
N ASP A 81 -0.37 -5.07 14.72
CA ASP A 81 0.86 -5.07 15.52
C ASP A 81 2.02 -4.49 14.71
N TYR A 82 2.23 -4.96 13.48
CA TYR A 82 3.26 -4.41 12.59
C TYR A 82 3.07 -2.90 12.33
N LEU A 83 1.84 -2.47 12.05
CA LEU A 83 1.55 -1.06 11.79
C LEU A 83 1.80 -0.21 13.03
N ASN A 84 1.40 -0.69 14.22
CA ASN A 84 1.62 -0.01 15.49
C ASN A 84 3.12 0.11 15.82
N ASP A 85 3.90 -0.94 15.59
CA ASP A 85 5.35 -0.93 15.81
C ASP A 85 6.04 0.12 14.93
N ILE A 86 5.64 0.22 13.65
CA ILE A 86 6.16 1.24 12.73
C ILE A 86 5.78 2.64 13.23
N HIS A 87 4.51 2.87 13.59
CA HIS A 87 4.07 4.15 14.13
C HIS A 87 4.81 4.54 15.41
N HIS A 88 4.96 3.58 16.34
CA HIS A 88 5.65 3.81 17.60
C HIS A 88 7.11 4.21 17.36
N HIS A 89 7.82 3.47 16.48
CA HIS A 89 9.18 3.82 16.10
C HIS A 89 9.26 5.22 15.49
N VAL A 90 8.38 5.55 14.57
CA VAL A 90 8.36 6.85 13.89
C VAL A 90 8.07 7.99 14.87
N VAL A 91 7.08 7.83 15.75
CA VAL A 91 6.70 8.89 16.71
C VAL A 91 7.82 9.13 17.73
N LEU A 92 8.49 8.08 18.21
CA LEU A 92 9.62 8.22 19.14
C LEU A 92 10.84 8.91 18.53
N ASN A 93 11.00 8.84 17.21
CA ASN A 93 12.12 9.43 16.49
C ASN A 93 11.72 10.63 15.62
N LEU A 94 10.50 11.13 15.79
CA LEU A 94 10.04 12.31 15.08
C LEU A 94 10.86 13.53 15.53
N PRO A 95 11.34 14.37 14.60
CA PRO A 95 12.05 15.59 14.98
C PRO A 95 11.22 16.46 15.93
N ASN A 96 11.90 17.19 16.83
CA ASN A 96 11.24 18.10 17.76
C ASN A 96 10.30 19.06 17.01
N GLU A 97 9.16 19.37 17.63
CA GLU A 97 8.18 20.29 17.08
C GLU A 97 7.52 19.83 15.77
N GLN A 98 7.60 18.53 15.44
CA GLN A 98 6.85 17.95 14.34
C GLN A 98 5.81 16.96 14.85
N TYR A 99 4.75 16.79 14.03
CA TYR A 99 3.66 15.85 14.27
C TYR A 99 3.31 15.11 12.99
N LEU A 100 2.68 13.94 13.12
CA LEU A 100 2.07 13.25 11.99
C LEU A 100 0.64 13.77 11.79
N TRP A 101 0.33 14.13 10.56
CA TRP A 101 -1.01 14.61 10.19
C TRP A 101 -1.95 13.41 10.02
N PRO A 102 -3.05 13.32 10.80
CA PRO A 102 -3.87 12.11 10.82
C PRO A 102 -4.86 11.98 9.66
N MET A 103 -5.08 13.07 8.91
CA MET A 103 -6.08 13.13 7.84
C MET A 103 -5.48 12.75 6.49
N SER A 104 -6.29 12.13 5.61
CA SER A 104 -5.89 11.90 4.21
C SER A 104 -5.78 13.19 3.43
N MET A 105 -6.73 14.12 3.62
CA MET A 105 -6.64 15.44 3.00
C MET A 105 -5.48 16.23 3.56
N PRO A 106 -4.71 16.94 2.73
CA PRO A 106 -3.53 17.67 3.15
C PRO A 106 -3.80 18.71 4.24
N CYS A 107 -2.80 18.95 5.08
CA CYS A 107 -2.72 20.10 5.97
C CYS A 107 -2.56 21.41 5.19
N TYR A 108 -2.41 22.52 5.91
CA TYR A 108 -2.12 23.81 5.26
C TYR A 108 -0.73 23.81 4.62
N VAL A 109 -0.69 24.06 3.31
CA VAL A 109 0.53 24.14 2.48
C VAL A 109 0.73 25.61 2.11
N GLN A 110 1.86 26.21 2.50
CA GLN A 110 2.11 27.64 2.27
C GLN A 110 2.46 27.95 0.82
N ASP A 111 3.67 27.58 0.37
CA ASP A 111 4.20 28.06 -0.89
C ASP A 111 4.58 26.96 -1.87
N HIS A 112 5.22 25.91 -1.39
CA HIS A 112 5.67 24.81 -2.24
C HIS A 112 5.69 23.48 -1.46
N VAL A 113 5.91 22.41 -2.19
CA VAL A 113 6.10 21.07 -1.67
C VAL A 113 7.47 20.57 -2.12
N GLU A 114 8.35 20.27 -1.15
CA GLU A 114 9.64 19.67 -1.43
C GLU A 114 9.49 18.23 -1.87
N LEU A 115 10.04 17.91 -3.05
CA LEU A 115 9.99 16.57 -3.61
C LEU A 115 10.91 15.62 -2.85
N ALA A 116 10.44 14.40 -2.65
CA ALA A 116 11.21 13.33 -2.03
C ALA A 116 12.54 13.08 -2.74
N GLN A 117 13.60 13.01 -1.95
CA GLN A 117 14.98 12.77 -2.40
C GLN A 117 15.42 11.36 -2.00
N PHE A 118 15.98 10.63 -2.96
CA PHE A 118 16.39 9.24 -2.77
C PHE A 118 17.89 9.03 -2.95
N GLY A 119 18.67 10.11 -2.80
CA GLY A 119 20.12 10.09 -2.94
C GLY A 119 20.61 10.17 -4.40
N THR A 120 21.91 9.97 -4.58
CA THR A 120 22.61 10.24 -5.85
C THR A 120 22.75 9.05 -6.79
N SER A 121 22.33 7.86 -6.37
CA SER A 121 22.31 6.66 -7.21
C SER A 121 21.39 6.81 -8.43
N ASN A 122 21.61 6.03 -9.47
CA ASN A 122 20.74 6.06 -10.66
C ASN A 122 19.28 5.76 -10.33
N ILE A 123 19.02 4.81 -9.43
CA ILE A 123 17.67 4.48 -8.96
C ILE A 123 17.07 5.65 -8.17
N GLY A 124 17.84 6.25 -7.27
CA GLY A 124 17.40 7.42 -6.50
C GLY A 124 17.06 8.61 -7.41
N LYS A 125 17.94 8.92 -8.35
CA LYS A 125 17.69 9.98 -9.35
C LYS A 125 16.45 9.70 -10.19
N MET A 126 16.27 8.45 -10.65
CA MET A 126 15.07 8.06 -11.41
C MET A 126 13.79 8.30 -10.59
N LYS A 127 13.78 7.89 -9.31
CA LYS A 127 12.62 8.11 -8.42
C LYS A 127 12.28 9.59 -8.25
N THR A 128 13.29 10.45 -8.03
CA THR A 128 13.09 11.91 -7.90
C THR A 128 12.65 12.53 -9.22
N THR A 129 13.26 12.14 -10.35
CA THR A 129 12.87 12.62 -11.69
C THR A 129 11.43 12.25 -12.04
N TYR A 130 11.00 11.04 -11.71
CA TYR A 130 9.61 10.61 -11.89
C TYR A 130 8.63 11.54 -11.13
N ARG A 131 8.93 11.87 -9.89
CA ARG A 131 8.13 12.78 -9.05
C ARG A 131 8.10 14.20 -9.60
N GLN A 132 9.23 14.66 -10.13
CA GLN A 132 9.27 15.93 -10.85
C GLN A 132 8.33 15.91 -12.09
N GLY A 133 8.27 14.80 -12.78
CA GLY A 133 7.33 14.58 -13.88
C GLY A 133 5.87 14.64 -13.44
N LEU A 134 5.54 14.03 -12.31
CA LEU A 134 4.20 14.11 -11.70
C LEU A 134 3.85 15.54 -11.30
N LYS A 135 4.77 16.25 -10.64
CA LYS A 135 4.61 17.67 -10.26
C LYS A 135 4.30 18.54 -11.48
N ASN A 136 5.06 18.37 -12.56
CA ASN A 136 4.87 19.15 -13.79
C ASN A 136 3.54 18.86 -14.48
N ARG A 137 3.03 17.63 -14.39
CA ARG A 137 1.80 17.19 -15.06
C ARG A 137 0.54 17.48 -14.25
N TYR A 138 0.57 17.26 -12.94
CA TYR A 138 -0.62 17.24 -12.09
C TYR A 138 -0.58 18.28 -10.96
N GLY A 139 0.57 18.92 -10.73
CA GLY A 139 0.79 19.76 -9.55
C GLY A 139 1.06 18.94 -8.29
N SER A 140 1.47 19.62 -7.21
CA SER A 140 1.87 18.96 -5.97
C SER A 140 0.71 18.62 -5.05
N MET A 141 -0.36 19.42 -5.03
CA MET A 141 -1.45 19.28 -4.05
C MET A 141 -2.16 17.94 -4.14
N MET A 142 -2.43 17.44 -5.35
CA MET A 142 -3.04 16.13 -5.54
C MET A 142 -2.12 14.97 -5.16
N GLN A 143 -0.81 15.19 -5.18
CA GLN A 143 0.19 14.16 -4.92
C GLN A 143 0.54 14.01 -3.43
N ILE A 144 0.04 14.90 -2.57
CA ILE A 144 0.25 14.84 -1.11
C ILE A 144 -1.03 14.48 -0.34
N ILE A 145 -2.06 14.00 -1.04
CA ILE A 145 -3.19 13.32 -0.42
C ILE A 145 -2.68 11.99 0.11
N SER A 146 -2.81 11.78 1.40
CA SER A 146 -2.30 10.57 2.09
C SER A 146 -3.26 9.41 1.91
N GLY A 147 -2.82 8.36 1.22
CA GLY A 147 -3.58 7.14 1.02
C GLY A 147 -3.42 6.14 2.17
N VAL A 148 -4.38 5.23 2.25
CA VAL A 148 -4.24 3.97 2.99
C VAL A 148 -4.55 2.85 2.01
N HIS A 149 -3.53 2.08 1.64
CA HIS A 149 -3.68 0.94 0.75
C HIS A 149 -3.75 -0.34 1.55
N TYR A 150 -4.73 -1.16 1.24
CA TYR A 150 -4.83 -2.50 1.79
C TYR A 150 -4.40 -3.52 0.73
N ASN A 151 -3.29 -4.16 0.98
CA ASN A 151 -2.73 -5.19 0.12
C ASN A 151 -3.29 -6.57 0.52
N PHE A 152 -3.68 -7.34 -0.47
CA PHE A 152 -4.32 -8.63 -0.29
C PHE A 152 -3.77 -9.64 -1.29
N SER A 153 -3.49 -10.84 -0.81
CA SER A 153 -3.11 -11.95 -1.69
C SER A 153 -3.75 -13.27 -1.25
N LEU A 154 -4.13 -14.07 -2.23
CA LEU A 154 -4.59 -15.43 -2.03
C LEU A 154 -3.38 -16.37 -1.91
N PRO A 155 -3.48 -17.43 -1.07
CA PRO A 155 -2.39 -18.40 -0.93
C PRO A 155 -2.17 -19.16 -2.25
N ALA A 156 -0.94 -19.66 -2.44
CA ALA A 156 -0.58 -20.40 -3.65
C ALA A 156 -1.50 -21.62 -3.88
N SER A 157 -1.86 -22.33 -2.81
CA SER A 157 -2.77 -23.48 -2.83
C SER A 157 -4.18 -23.18 -3.32
N PHE A 158 -4.63 -21.93 -3.20
CA PHE A 158 -5.94 -21.52 -3.71
C PHE A 158 -6.04 -21.66 -5.23
N TRP A 159 -4.93 -21.44 -5.95
CA TRP A 159 -4.96 -21.40 -7.41
C TRP A 159 -5.17 -22.76 -8.05
N ASP A 160 -4.76 -23.82 -7.38
CA ASP A 160 -5.07 -25.19 -7.81
C ASP A 160 -6.57 -25.47 -7.61
N THR A 161 -7.12 -25.08 -6.46
CA THR A 161 -8.56 -25.13 -6.18
C THR A 161 -9.38 -24.30 -7.16
N TRP A 162 -8.89 -23.11 -7.51
CA TRP A 162 -9.51 -22.24 -8.51
C TRP A 162 -9.52 -22.87 -9.90
N ALA A 163 -8.41 -23.47 -10.32
CA ALA A 163 -8.32 -24.15 -11.61
C ALA A 163 -9.31 -25.34 -11.69
N GLU A 164 -9.37 -26.17 -10.64
CA GLU A 164 -10.34 -27.27 -10.53
C GLU A 164 -11.79 -26.76 -10.57
N LEU A 165 -12.09 -25.65 -9.86
CA LEU A 165 -13.39 -25.00 -9.85
C LEU A 165 -13.87 -24.59 -11.25
N HIS A 166 -12.94 -24.16 -12.09
CA HIS A 166 -13.20 -23.66 -13.44
C HIS A 166 -12.98 -24.70 -14.54
N ASP A 167 -12.73 -25.96 -14.19
CA ASP A 167 -12.38 -27.03 -15.12
C ASP A 167 -11.21 -26.62 -16.06
N SER A 168 -10.24 -25.87 -15.50
CA SER A 168 -9.09 -25.29 -16.22
C SER A 168 -7.90 -26.25 -16.19
N SER A 169 -7.19 -26.35 -17.30
CA SER A 169 -5.91 -27.07 -17.38
C SER A 169 -4.70 -26.24 -16.91
N LEU A 170 -4.91 -24.97 -16.56
CA LEU A 170 -3.84 -24.09 -16.07
C LEU A 170 -3.36 -24.53 -14.68
N THR A 171 -2.07 -24.38 -14.43
CA THR A 171 -1.45 -24.73 -13.15
C THR A 171 -0.49 -23.63 -12.67
N GLY A 172 -0.20 -23.62 -11.38
CA GLY A 172 0.81 -22.73 -10.78
C GLY A 172 0.62 -21.25 -11.15
N LYS A 173 1.66 -20.62 -11.69
CA LYS A 173 1.65 -19.18 -12.04
C LYS A 173 0.66 -18.81 -13.15
N GLU A 174 0.36 -19.72 -14.06
CA GLU A 174 -0.62 -19.46 -15.13
C GLU A 174 -2.04 -19.39 -14.55
N ALA A 175 -2.41 -20.34 -13.70
CA ALA A 175 -3.68 -20.32 -12.98
C ALA A 175 -3.81 -19.07 -12.10
N GLN A 176 -2.75 -18.73 -11.36
CA GLN A 176 -2.68 -17.52 -10.55
C GLN A 176 -2.91 -16.24 -11.39
N SER A 177 -2.20 -16.10 -12.49
CA SER A 177 -2.32 -14.93 -13.37
C SER A 177 -3.72 -14.81 -13.94
N ALA A 178 -4.29 -15.91 -14.47
CA ALA A 178 -5.63 -15.94 -15.03
C ALA A 178 -6.68 -15.58 -13.97
N GLY A 179 -6.54 -16.12 -12.76
CA GLY A 179 -7.43 -15.85 -11.64
C GLY A 179 -7.37 -14.40 -11.16
N TYR A 180 -6.19 -13.83 -10.98
CA TYR A 180 -6.06 -12.40 -10.61
C TYR A 180 -6.58 -11.47 -11.69
N MET A 181 -6.35 -11.75 -12.97
CA MET A 181 -6.95 -10.96 -14.05
C MET A 181 -8.48 -11.04 -14.05
N GLY A 182 -9.03 -12.20 -13.67
CA GLY A 182 -10.47 -12.37 -13.42
C GLY A 182 -10.96 -11.53 -12.24
N LEU A 183 -10.22 -11.54 -11.13
CA LEU A 183 -10.50 -10.76 -9.93
C LEU A 183 -10.50 -9.25 -10.23
N ILE A 184 -9.47 -8.74 -10.95
CA ILE A 184 -9.40 -7.34 -11.37
C ILE A 184 -10.63 -6.93 -12.18
N ARG A 185 -11.03 -7.73 -13.18
CA ARG A 185 -12.23 -7.44 -13.97
C ARG A 185 -13.50 -7.39 -13.11
N ASN A 186 -13.62 -8.30 -12.15
CA ASN A 186 -14.76 -8.32 -11.23
C ASN A 186 -14.71 -7.15 -10.24
N TYR A 187 -13.53 -6.79 -9.76
CA TYR A 187 -13.35 -5.62 -8.90
C TYR A 187 -13.77 -4.32 -9.62
N LEU A 188 -13.34 -4.11 -10.86
CA LEU A 188 -13.76 -2.96 -11.65
C LEU A 188 -15.28 -2.92 -11.87
N ARG A 189 -15.93 -4.08 -11.91
CA ARG A 189 -17.37 -4.20 -12.12
C ARG A 189 -18.20 -4.03 -10.84
N TYR A 190 -17.72 -4.53 -9.72
CA TYR A 190 -18.49 -4.65 -8.48
C TYR A 190 -17.86 -3.92 -7.28
N GLY A 191 -16.65 -3.38 -7.42
CA GLY A 191 -15.88 -2.74 -6.34
C GLY A 191 -16.54 -1.50 -5.74
N TRP A 192 -17.50 -0.91 -6.43
CA TRP A 192 -18.33 0.18 -5.92
C TRP A 192 -19.10 -0.16 -4.62
N VAL A 193 -19.29 -1.45 -4.34
CA VAL A 193 -19.91 -1.94 -3.09
C VAL A 193 -19.03 -1.67 -1.86
N ILE A 194 -17.70 -1.57 -2.03
CA ILE A 194 -16.78 -1.40 -0.90
C ILE A 194 -16.88 -0.01 -0.26
N PRO A 195 -16.90 1.10 -1.01
CA PRO A 195 -17.02 2.44 -0.44
C PRO A 195 -18.45 2.84 -0.08
N TYR A 196 -19.44 2.03 -0.43
CA TYR A 196 -20.87 2.30 -0.15
C TYR A 196 -21.23 1.88 1.28
#